data_2c81494f05e8c988344c161f0afcde5a
#
_entry.id   2c81494f05e8c988344c161f0afcde5a
#
_cell.length_a   1.000
_cell.length_b   1.000
_cell.length_c   1.000
_cell.angle_alpha   90.00
_cell.angle_beta   90.00
_cell.angle_gamma   90.00
#
_symmetry.space_group_name_H-M   'P 1'
#
loop_
_entity.id
_entity.type
_entity.pdbx_description
1 polymer ?
#
loop_
_entity_poly.entity_id
_entity_poly.type
_entity_poly.pdbx_seq_one_letter_code
_entity_poly.pdbx_strand_id
1 'polypeptide(L)'
;LPEDRKEWDNIFLQCMGDPDPKQIDGLGGTVSSNNKIVIVWKSKEPGVDVEYLVGQVIVGKSQVDYKSNCGNMTAAVGPYAVEEGMVDIVEPITTVRMLNRNTDKYINVTVPIDPETKTFAQEGDCAIAGVDGTAAELKVNFLNPAGAKTGKLLPTGNPKDVLDIPGFGPIEATILDVSNPMVLVRAEDIGLTGRELPEEVNSI
;
A
#
# COMPACT_ATOMS: atom_id res chain seq x y z
N LEU A 1 19.66 -1.13 -8.13
CA LEU A 1 18.94 -0.50 -9.26
C LEU A 1 19.83 0.56 -9.90
N PRO A 2 19.68 0.84 -11.23
CA PRO A 2 20.34 1.95 -11.91
C PRO A 2 20.03 3.31 -11.24
N GLU A 3 20.93 4.30 -11.42
CA GLU A 3 20.70 5.64 -10.91
C GLU A 3 19.54 6.36 -11.65
N ASP A 4 19.43 6.12 -12.97
CA ASP A 4 18.30 6.65 -13.76
C ASP A 4 17.02 5.83 -13.50
N ARG A 5 16.06 6.48 -12.85
CA ARG A 5 14.76 5.88 -12.57
C ARG A 5 13.97 5.45 -13.81
N LYS A 6 14.26 6.03 -14.97
CA LYS A 6 13.59 5.63 -16.22
C LYS A 6 13.93 4.19 -16.63
N GLU A 7 15.08 3.69 -16.18
CA GLU A 7 15.46 2.29 -16.43
C GLU A 7 14.74 1.31 -15.51
N TRP A 8 14.20 1.77 -14.37
CA TRP A 8 13.52 0.93 -13.40
C TRP A 8 12.27 0.28 -13.98
N ASP A 9 11.48 1.03 -14.74
CA ASP A 9 10.23 0.51 -15.32
C ASP A 9 10.48 -0.73 -16.18
N ASN A 10 11.51 -0.70 -17.02
CA ASN A 10 11.87 -1.86 -17.85
C ASN A 10 12.25 -3.07 -17.00
N ILE A 11 13.02 -2.87 -15.93
CA ILE A 11 13.42 -3.94 -15.01
C ILE A 11 12.18 -4.53 -14.34
N PHE A 12 11.28 -3.69 -13.84
CA PHE A 12 10.09 -4.13 -13.12
C PHE A 12 9.08 -4.82 -14.04
N LEU A 13 8.88 -4.30 -15.26
CA LEU A 13 8.03 -4.93 -16.25
C LEU A 13 8.56 -6.33 -16.62
N GLN A 14 9.85 -6.47 -16.87
CA GLN A 14 10.47 -7.76 -17.15
C GLN A 14 10.38 -8.72 -15.97
N CYS A 15 10.67 -8.26 -14.75
CA CYS A 15 10.55 -9.10 -13.54
C CYS A 15 9.13 -9.61 -13.33
N MET A 16 8.12 -8.81 -13.63
CA MET A 16 6.71 -9.20 -13.47
C MET A 16 6.15 -9.98 -14.66
N GLY A 17 6.92 -10.07 -15.79
CA GLY A 17 6.47 -10.76 -17.00
C GLY A 17 5.51 -9.93 -17.85
N ASP A 18 5.49 -8.61 -17.68
CA ASP A 18 4.66 -7.70 -18.48
C ASP A 18 5.38 -7.37 -19.83
N PRO A 19 4.66 -7.21 -20.94
CA PRO A 19 3.21 -7.00 -21.07
C PRO A 19 2.36 -8.28 -21.31
N ASP A 20 2.89 -9.47 -21.09
CA ASP A 20 2.06 -10.68 -21.19
C ASP A 20 0.96 -10.65 -20.11
N PRO A 21 -0.34 -10.64 -20.46
CA PRO A 21 -1.42 -10.62 -19.48
C PRO A 21 -1.48 -11.88 -18.60
N LYS A 22 -0.81 -12.97 -19.01
CA LYS A 22 -0.66 -14.18 -18.21
C LYS A 22 0.60 -14.19 -17.35
N GLN A 23 1.55 -13.30 -17.62
CA GLN A 23 2.81 -13.14 -16.88
C GLN A 23 3.55 -14.47 -16.62
N ILE A 24 3.54 -15.38 -17.61
CA ILE A 24 4.02 -16.77 -17.50
C ILE A 24 5.50 -16.82 -17.09
N ASP A 25 6.32 -15.95 -17.65
CA ASP A 25 7.77 -15.92 -17.43
C ASP A 25 8.18 -14.91 -16.34
N GLY A 26 7.21 -14.41 -15.55
CA GLY A 26 7.46 -13.39 -14.53
C GLY A 26 6.99 -13.78 -13.14
N LEU A 27 7.27 -12.88 -12.18
CA LEU A 27 6.83 -13.00 -10.79
C LEU A 27 5.41 -12.48 -10.56
N GLY A 28 4.79 -11.87 -11.56
CA GLY A 28 3.44 -11.34 -11.48
C GLY A 28 2.37 -12.44 -11.36
N GLY A 29 1.23 -12.09 -10.78
CA GLY A 29 0.13 -13.03 -10.54
C GLY A 29 -1.15 -12.66 -11.27
N THR A 30 -1.10 -11.98 -12.40
CA THR A 30 -2.22 -11.61 -13.29
C THR A 30 -3.28 -10.68 -12.71
N VAL A 31 -3.21 -10.38 -11.41
CA VAL A 31 -4.10 -9.45 -10.70
C VAL A 31 -3.31 -8.33 -10.04
N SER A 32 -3.93 -7.18 -9.85
CA SER A 32 -3.24 -5.97 -9.34
C SER A 32 -2.60 -6.16 -7.96
N SER A 33 -3.18 -7.00 -7.09
CA SER A 33 -2.64 -7.31 -5.77
C SER A 33 -1.28 -8.01 -5.81
N ASN A 34 -0.99 -8.78 -6.87
CA ASN A 34 0.23 -9.58 -7.04
C ASN A 34 1.24 -8.93 -7.99
N ASN A 35 1.06 -7.67 -8.35
CA ASN A 35 1.89 -6.93 -9.29
C ASN A 35 2.44 -5.65 -8.68
N LYS A 36 2.98 -5.75 -7.46
CA LYS A 36 3.53 -4.62 -6.72
C LYS A 36 5.01 -4.85 -6.44
N ILE A 37 5.74 -3.76 -6.49
CA ILE A 37 7.17 -3.69 -6.21
C ILE A 37 7.39 -2.66 -5.12
N VAL A 38 8.30 -2.93 -4.21
CA VAL A 38 8.74 -1.96 -3.22
C VAL A 38 10.25 -1.82 -3.32
N ILE A 39 10.71 -0.60 -3.49
CA ILE A 39 12.12 -0.24 -3.43
C ILE A 39 12.35 0.38 -2.05
N VAL A 40 13.36 -0.13 -1.33
CA VAL A 40 13.71 0.31 0.02
C VAL A 40 15.17 0.73 0.05
N TRP A 41 15.47 1.84 0.72
CA TRP A 41 16.85 2.31 0.94
C TRP A 41 17.00 3.01 2.28
N LYS A 42 18.22 3.04 2.81
CA LYS A 42 18.52 3.78 4.06
C LYS A 42 18.26 5.26 3.84
N SER A 43 17.59 5.88 4.81
CA SER A 43 17.32 7.32 4.76
C SER A 43 18.58 8.14 5.09
N LYS A 44 18.63 9.34 4.53
CA LYS A 44 19.56 10.40 4.93
C LYS A 44 18.85 11.46 5.79
N GLU A 45 17.53 11.36 5.96
CA GLU A 45 16.76 12.31 6.77
C GLU A 45 16.89 11.99 8.26
N PRO A 46 17.15 13.00 9.12
CA PRO A 46 17.23 12.80 10.56
C PRO A 46 15.93 12.21 11.11
N GLY A 47 16.05 11.14 11.91
CA GLY A 47 14.90 10.50 12.55
C GLY A 47 14.10 9.55 11.66
N VAL A 48 14.57 9.29 10.45
CA VAL A 48 14.00 8.31 9.52
C VAL A 48 15.04 7.20 9.29
N ASP A 49 14.63 5.96 9.47
CA ASP A 49 15.53 4.81 9.30
C ASP A 49 15.64 4.42 7.82
N VAL A 50 14.51 4.29 7.14
CA VAL A 50 14.43 3.91 5.73
C VAL A 50 13.42 4.76 4.95
N GLU A 51 13.67 4.87 3.67
CA GLU A 51 12.73 5.41 2.71
C GLU A 51 12.28 4.30 1.77
N TYR A 52 11.06 4.40 1.26
CA TYR A 52 10.57 3.41 0.31
C TYR A 52 9.63 4.02 -0.73
N LEU A 53 9.57 3.36 -1.89
CA LEU A 53 8.69 3.70 -3.00
C LEU A 53 7.96 2.45 -3.45
N VAL A 54 6.63 2.54 -3.57
CA VAL A 54 5.79 1.47 -4.13
C VAL A 54 5.56 1.71 -5.61
N GLY A 55 5.78 0.69 -6.43
CA GLY A 55 5.41 0.64 -7.84
C GLY A 55 4.31 -0.39 -8.08
N GLN A 56 3.28 -0.02 -8.83
CA GLN A 56 2.23 -0.91 -9.30
C GLN A 56 2.42 -1.18 -10.78
N VAL A 57 2.78 -2.39 -11.15
CA VAL A 57 2.78 -2.82 -12.56
C VAL A 57 1.34 -3.01 -13.03
N ILE A 58 0.97 -2.36 -14.11
CA ILE A 58 -0.37 -2.46 -14.68
C ILE A 58 -0.41 -3.64 -15.64
N VAL A 59 -1.02 -4.74 -15.23
CA VAL A 59 -1.08 -6.01 -15.97
C VAL A 59 -1.52 -5.80 -17.42
N GLY A 60 -0.75 -6.35 -18.37
CA GLY A 60 -1.01 -6.24 -19.79
C GLY A 60 -0.74 -4.87 -20.41
N LYS A 61 -0.12 -3.96 -19.65
CA LYS A 61 0.29 -2.63 -20.13
C LYS A 61 1.74 -2.37 -19.75
N SER A 62 2.56 -1.94 -20.69
CA SER A 62 3.96 -1.59 -20.40
C SER A 62 4.06 -0.31 -19.57
N GLN A 63 3.56 -0.36 -18.34
CA GLN A 63 3.45 0.79 -17.44
C GLN A 63 3.60 0.40 -15.98
N VAL A 64 4.37 1.20 -15.22
CA VAL A 64 4.44 1.16 -13.76
C VAL A 64 3.84 2.45 -13.20
N ASP A 65 2.90 2.33 -12.26
CA ASP A 65 2.30 3.47 -11.56
C ASP A 65 2.91 3.63 -10.17
N TYR A 66 3.41 4.83 -9.87
CA TYR A 66 3.99 5.21 -8.58
C TYR A 66 3.11 6.19 -7.79
N LYS A 67 1.88 6.42 -8.22
CA LYS A 67 1.00 7.43 -7.61
C LYS A 67 0.37 6.98 -6.30
N SER A 68 0.15 5.68 -6.15
CA SER A 68 -0.56 5.11 -5.00
C SER A 68 0.39 4.54 -3.95
N ASN A 69 -0.03 4.56 -2.69
CA ASN A 69 0.58 3.77 -1.63
C ASN A 69 -0.17 2.44 -1.48
N CYS A 70 0.51 1.44 -0.94
CA CYS A 70 -0.09 0.15 -0.60
C CYS A 70 0.20 -0.19 0.86
N GLY A 71 -0.84 -0.22 1.71
CA GLY A 71 -0.71 -0.51 3.14
C GLY A 71 -0.09 -1.87 3.43
N ASN A 72 -0.49 -2.91 2.68
CA ASN A 72 0.06 -4.26 2.86
C ASN A 72 1.56 -4.32 2.53
N MET A 73 1.98 -3.68 1.44
CA MET A 73 3.41 -3.61 1.09
C MET A 73 4.18 -2.75 2.10
N THR A 74 3.57 -1.69 2.62
CA THR A 74 4.16 -0.87 3.69
C THR A 74 4.50 -1.70 4.93
N ALA A 75 3.63 -2.64 5.32
CA ALA A 75 3.88 -3.51 6.47
C ALA A 75 5.14 -4.36 6.28
N ALA A 76 5.41 -4.82 5.06
CA ALA A 76 6.57 -5.68 4.75
C ALA A 76 7.91 -4.90 4.79
N VAL A 77 7.89 -3.57 4.64
CA VAL A 77 9.13 -2.77 4.67
C VAL A 77 9.83 -2.82 6.02
N GLY A 78 9.05 -2.85 7.13
CA GLY A 78 9.62 -2.94 8.48
C GLY A 78 10.46 -4.19 8.70
N PRO A 79 9.89 -5.39 8.57
CA PRO A 79 10.64 -6.64 8.65
C PRO A 79 11.83 -6.71 7.68
N TYR A 80 11.64 -6.30 6.44
CA TYR A 80 12.72 -6.24 5.44
C TYR A 80 13.89 -5.37 5.93
N ALA A 81 13.61 -4.19 6.48
CA ALA A 81 14.64 -3.30 6.98
C ALA A 81 15.41 -3.89 8.19
N VAL A 82 14.74 -4.69 9.01
CA VAL A 82 15.36 -5.45 10.11
C VAL A 82 16.28 -6.53 9.54
N GLU A 83 15.79 -7.37 8.63
CA GLU A 83 16.53 -8.49 8.02
C GLU A 83 17.79 -8.03 7.27
N GLU A 84 17.68 -6.91 6.56
CA GLU A 84 18.78 -6.33 5.77
C GLU A 84 19.74 -5.45 6.62
N GLY A 85 19.57 -5.39 7.94
CA GLY A 85 20.42 -4.59 8.82
C GLY A 85 20.39 -3.09 8.49
N MET A 86 19.23 -2.60 8.06
CA MET A 86 19.05 -1.18 7.73
C MET A 86 18.73 -0.33 8.95
N VAL A 87 18.38 -0.96 10.09
CA VAL A 87 17.98 -0.31 11.34
C VAL A 87 18.73 -0.92 12.53
N ASP A 88 18.88 -0.14 13.58
CA ASP A 88 19.40 -0.64 14.86
C ASP A 88 18.30 -1.45 15.57
N ILE A 89 18.66 -2.66 16.00
CA ILE A 89 17.71 -3.56 16.66
C ILE A 89 17.48 -3.12 18.11
N VAL A 90 16.22 -3.05 18.50
CA VAL A 90 15.76 -2.83 19.88
C VAL A 90 14.80 -3.97 20.24
N GLU A 91 15.17 -4.75 21.25
CA GLU A 91 14.36 -5.86 21.75
C GLU A 91 13.37 -5.41 22.83
N PRO A 92 12.24 -6.08 22.96
CA PRO A 92 11.72 -7.19 22.12
C PRO A 92 11.00 -6.70 20.84
N ILE A 93 10.89 -5.39 20.65
CA ILE A 93 10.19 -4.78 19.51
C ILE A 93 11.04 -3.62 18.97
N THR A 94 11.35 -3.68 17.69
CA THR A 94 12.00 -2.58 16.97
C THR A 94 10.94 -1.74 16.26
N THR A 95 10.99 -0.43 16.44
CA THR A 95 10.16 0.51 15.66
C THR A 95 10.97 1.02 14.47
N VAL A 96 10.56 0.67 13.27
CA VAL A 96 11.14 1.16 12.03
C VAL A 96 10.41 2.43 11.60
N ARG A 97 11.13 3.55 11.52
CA ARG A 97 10.61 4.86 11.10
C ARG A 97 10.85 5.03 9.61
N MET A 98 9.80 5.14 8.87
CA MET A 98 9.83 5.09 7.41
C MET A 98 9.28 6.36 6.79
N LEU A 99 9.80 6.75 5.63
CA LEU A 99 9.25 7.78 4.77
C LEU A 99 8.78 7.16 3.45
N ASN A 100 7.49 7.26 3.20
CA ASN A 100 6.89 6.84 1.93
C ASN A 100 7.08 7.92 0.87
N ARG A 101 7.79 7.61 -0.21
CA ARG A 101 8.08 8.54 -1.31
C ARG A 101 6.96 8.64 -2.36
N ASN A 102 5.89 7.85 -2.24
CA ASN A 102 4.69 8.05 -3.04
C ASN A 102 3.82 9.21 -2.51
N THR A 103 3.85 9.44 -1.20
CA THR A 103 2.94 10.37 -0.50
C THR A 103 3.65 11.42 0.35
N ASP A 104 4.97 11.29 0.52
CA ASP A 104 5.82 12.07 1.43
C ASP A 104 5.28 12.08 2.88
N LYS A 105 4.76 10.92 3.31
CA LYS A 105 4.22 10.71 4.67
C LYS A 105 5.12 9.79 5.47
N TYR A 106 5.23 10.11 6.77
CA TYR A 106 5.98 9.30 7.72
C TYR A 106 5.08 8.17 8.26
N ILE A 107 5.68 7.01 8.42
CA ILE A 107 4.99 5.80 8.87
C ILE A 107 5.93 5.05 9.81
N ASN A 108 5.39 4.55 10.91
CA ASN A 108 6.13 3.68 11.82
C ASN A 108 5.57 2.26 11.72
N VAL A 109 6.47 1.29 11.65
CA VAL A 109 6.12 -0.13 11.75
C VAL A 109 6.81 -0.70 12.97
N THR A 110 6.06 -1.38 13.85
CA THR A 110 6.65 -2.14 14.96
C THR A 110 6.86 -3.57 14.52
N VAL A 111 8.09 -4.05 14.69
CA VAL A 111 8.57 -5.36 14.28
C VAL A 111 9.01 -6.13 15.51
N PRO A 112 8.35 -7.25 15.87
CA PRO A 112 8.83 -8.11 16.94
C PRO A 112 10.17 -8.77 16.56
N ILE A 113 11.07 -8.86 17.53
CA ILE A 113 12.43 -9.37 17.33
C ILE A 113 12.61 -10.70 18.05
N ASP A 114 13.12 -11.67 17.35
CA ASP A 114 13.56 -12.92 17.94
C ASP A 114 14.83 -12.67 18.78
N PRO A 115 14.81 -13.01 20.07
CA PRO A 115 15.92 -12.70 20.98
C PRO A 115 17.19 -13.52 20.70
N GLU A 116 17.09 -14.66 20.00
CA GLU A 116 18.22 -15.52 19.69
C GLU A 116 18.89 -15.10 18.38
N THR A 117 18.10 -14.92 17.34
CA THR A 117 18.60 -14.61 16.00
C THR A 117 18.79 -13.12 15.73
N LYS A 118 18.14 -12.24 16.52
CA LYS A 118 18.11 -10.79 16.31
C LYS A 118 17.50 -10.41 14.95
N THR A 119 16.59 -11.23 14.46
CA THR A 119 15.83 -11.01 13.22
C THR A 119 14.36 -10.85 13.51
N PHE A 120 13.53 -10.69 12.49
CA PHE A 120 12.08 -10.63 12.64
C PHE A 120 11.52 -11.94 13.20
N ALA A 121 10.85 -11.88 14.34
CA ALA A 121 10.09 -13.00 14.89
C ALA A 121 8.81 -13.19 14.07
N GLN A 122 8.79 -14.21 13.21
CA GLN A 122 7.71 -14.42 12.24
C GLN A 122 6.45 -15.06 12.86
N GLU A 123 6.66 -15.87 13.92
CA GLU A 123 5.59 -16.63 14.53
C GLU A 123 4.79 -15.81 15.53
N GLY A 124 3.46 -16.03 15.56
CA GLY A 124 2.54 -15.36 16.46
C GLY A 124 1.10 -15.83 16.27
N ASP A 125 0.19 -15.21 16.99
CA ASP A 125 -1.24 -15.58 17.02
C ASP A 125 -2.14 -14.56 16.29
N CYS A 126 -1.55 -13.58 15.60
CA CYS A 126 -2.31 -12.60 14.84
C CYS A 126 -2.94 -13.23 13.60
N ALA A 127 -4.28 -13.22 13.54
CA ALA A 127 -5.07 -13.68 12.41
C ALA A 127 -5.64 -12.49 11.62
N ILE A 128 -5.56 -12.56 10.30
CA ILE A 128 -6.17 -11.58 9.40
C ILE A 128 -7.23 -12.26 8.56
N ALA A 129 -8.43 -11.69 8.49
CA ALA A 129 -9.53 -12.23 7.70
C ALA A 129 -9.12 -12.40 6.21
N GLY A 130 -9.35 -13.60 5.65
CA GLY A 130 -8.98 -13.94 4.28
C GLY A 130 -7.52 -14.38 4.09
N VAL A 131 -6.75 -14.51 5.18
CA VAL A 131 -5.38 -15.06 5.18
C VAL A 131 -5.36 -16.32 6.03
N ASP A 132 -4.85 -17.42 5.47
CA ASP A 132 -4.75 -18.68 6.19
C ASP A 132 -3.62 -18.63 7.24
N GLY A 133 -3.92 -19.21 8.43
CA GLY A 133 -2.97 -19.31 9.53
C GLY A 133 -2.86 -18.04 10.37
N THR A 134 -1.80 -17.99 11.18
CA THR A 134 -1.45 -16.87 12.05
C THR A 134 0.03 -16.53 11.92
N ALA A 135 0.40 -15.31 12.28
CA ALA A 135 1.77 -14.84 12.28
C ALA A 135 1.97 -13.77 13.37
N ALA A 136 3.19 -13.27 13.50
CA ALA A 136 3.46 -12.13 14.39
C ALA A 136 2.73 -10.87 13.94
N GLU A 137 2.20 -10.11 14.91
CA GLU A 137 1.51 -8.85 14.62
C GLU A 137 2.49 -7.76 14.22
N LEU A 138 2.24 -7.12 13.08
CA LEU A 138 2.92 -5.91 12.65
C LEU A 138 1.96 -4.71 12.78
N LYS A 139 2.31 -3.74 13.63
CA LYS A 139 1.50 -2.51 13.75
C LYS A 139 2.05 -1.44 12.83
N VAL A 140 1.24 -1.03 11.86
CA VAL A 140 1.56 0.05 10.93
C VAL A 140 0.85 1.32 11.35
N ASN A 141 1.60 2.34 11.74
CA ASN A 141 1.09 3.62 12.18
C ASN A 141 1.38 4.70 11.14
N PHE A 142 0.36 5.13 10.42
CA PHE A 142 0.45 6.22 9.45
C PHE A 142 0.38 7.56 10.20
N LEU A 143 1.48 8.31 10.21
CA LEU A 143 1.57 9.59 10.89
C LEU A 143 0.99 10.70 10.00
N ASN A 144 -0.02 11.43 10.53
CA ASN A 144 -0.67 12.52 9.80
C ASN A 144 -1.10 12.15 8.36
N PRO A 145 -1.93 11.10 8.18
CA PRO A 145 -2.25 10.58 6.87
C PRO A 145 -3.15 11.50 6.04
N ALA A 146 -3.72 12.55 6.65
CA ALA A 146 -4.63 13.46 5.98
C ALA A 146 -3.97 14.25 4.85
N GLY A 147 -4.68 14.42 3.74
CA GLY A 147 -4.27 15.25 2.62
C GLY A 147 -3.02 14.75 1.89
N ALA A 148 -2.83 13.44 1.82
CA ALA A 148 -1.64 12.85 1.20
C ALA A 148 -1.50 13.16 -0.30
N LYS A 149 -2.60 13.38 -0.99
CA LYS A 149 -2.64 13.67 -2.43
C LYS A 149 -3.26 15.02 -2.76
N THR A 150 -4.28 15.42 -2.02
CA THR A 150 -5.04 16.65 -2.30
C THR A 150 -4.62 17.82 -1.40
N GLY A 151 -3.81 17.57 -0.38
CA GLY A 151 -3.35 18.55 0.59
C GLY A 151 -4.34 18.82 1.74
N LYS A 152 -5.54 18.23 1.71
CA LYS A 152 -6.58 18.43 2.75
C LYS A 152 -7.29 17.11 3.06
N LEU A 153 -7.69 16.93 4.33
CA LEU A 153 -8.51 15.78 4.74
C LEU A 153 -9.82 15.72 3.95
N LEU A 154 -10.50 16.87 3.85
CA LEU A 154 -11.72 17.06 3.05
C LEU A 154 -11.37 18.02 1.89
N PRO A 155 -11.11 17.51 0.69
CA PRO A 155 -10.69 18.34 -0.44
C PRO A 155 -11.69 19.43 -0.80
N THR A 156 -12.99 19.16 -0.68
CA THR A 156 -14.08 20.13 -0.92
C THR A 156 -14.30 21.08 0.26
N GLY A 157 -13.78 20.72 1.45
CA GLY A 157 -14.03 21.45 2.71
C GLY A 157 -15.30 21.02 3.43
N ASN A 158 -16.13 20.18 2.81
CA ASN A 158 -17.39 19.70 3.35
C ASN A 158 -17.29 18.26 3.86
N PRO A 159 -17.94 17.90 4.98
CA PRO A 159 -18.06 16.51 5.41
C PRO A 159 -18.98 15.68 4.50
N LYS A 160 -19.89 16.36 3.77
CA LYS A 160 -20.78 15.78 2.79
C LYS A 160 -20.94 16.72 1.60
N ASP A 161 -20.93 16.14 0.42
CA ASP A 161 -21.21 16.78 -0.85
C ASP A 161 -22.38 16.06 -1.53
N VAL A 162 -23.02 16.73 -2.49
CA VAL A 162 -24.02 16.11 -3.37
C VAL A 162 -23.40 16.01 -4.76
N LEU A 163 -23.29 14.81 -5.27
CA LEU A 163 -22.80 14.52 -6.61
C LEU A 163 -23.99 14.16 -7.50
N ASP A 164 -24.10 14.81 -8.65
CA ASP A 164 -25.10 14.44 -9.67
C ASP A 164 -24.50 13.37 -10.57
N ILE A 165 -24.95 12.12 -10.38
CA ILE A 165 -24.42 10.96 -11.08
C ILE A 165 -25.35 10.56 -12.23
N PRO A 166 -24.86 10.51 -13.47
CA PRO A 166 -25.66 10.07 -14.60
C PRO A 166 -26.31 8.70 -14.36
N GLY A 167 -27.65 8.64 -14.49
CA GLY A 167 -28.42 7.41 -14.26
C GLY A 167 -28.92 7.20 -12.82
N PHE A 168 -28.33 7.90 -11.83
CA PHE A 168 -28.72 7.78 -10.41
C PHE A 168 -29.27 9.11 -9.85
N GLY A 169 -28.94 10.25 -10.48
CA GLY A 169 -29.30 11.57 -9.96
C GLY A 169 -28.40 12.04 -8.81
N PRO A 170 -28.92 12.92 -7.91
CA PRO A 170 -28.16 13.47 -6.81
C PRO A 170 -27.91 12.44 -5.71
N ILE A 171 -26.64 12.17 -5.38
CA ILE A 171 -26.19 11.21 -4.36
C ILE A 171 -25.34 11.95 -3.33
N GLU A 172 -25.63 11.73 -2.04
CA GLU A 172 -24.73 12.17 -0.97
C GLU A 172 -23.43 11.39 -0.99
N ALA A 173 -22.30 12.10 -0.94
CA ALA A 173 -20.97 11.52 -0.89
C ALA A 173 -20.09 12.21 0.14
N THR A 174 -19.15 11.50 0.72
CA THR A 174 -18.02 12.06 1.46
C THR A 174 -16.77 11.90 0.62
N ILE A 175 -16.14 13.02 0.26
CA ILE A 175 -14.86 13.04 -0.47
C ILE A 175 -13.77 13.31 0.56
N LEU A 176 -12.88 12.35 0.76
CA LEU A 176 -11.81 12.48 1.75
C LEU A 176 -10.48 11.95 1.22
N ASP A 177 -9.39 12.48 1.81
CA ASP A 177 -8.03 12.03 1.52
C ASP A 177 -7.33 11.66 2.83
N VAL A 178 -7.31 10.36 3.09
CA VAL A 178 -6.59 9.75 4.23
C VAL A 178 -5.65 8.68 3.67
N SER A 179 -4.40 9.04 3.47
CA SER A 179 -3.38 8.21 2.79
C SER A 179 -3.66 8.01 1.29
N ASN A 180 -4.92 7.78 0.93
CA ASN A 180 -5.41 7.75 -0.45
C ASN A 180 -6.72 8.55 -0.55
N PRO A 181 -6.97 9.23 -1.67
CA PRO A 181 -8.26 9.87 -1.94
C PRO A 181 -9.36 8.83 -2.12
N MET A 182 -10.50 9.07 -1.50
CA MET A 182 -11.68 8.20 -1.55
C MET A 182 -12.94 9.00 -1.71
N VAL A 183 -13.92 8.43 -2.41
CA VAL A 183 -15.30 8.90 -2.46
C VAL A 183 -16.18 7.82 -1.81
N LEU A 184 -16.79 8.13 -0.69
CA LEU A 184 -17.66 7.23 0.05
C LEU A 184 -19.11 7.58 -0.23
N VAL A 185 -19.89 6.60 -0.63
CA VAL A 185 -21.34 6.70 -0.85
C VAL A 185 -22.04 5.57 -0.12
N ARG A 186 -23.32 5.73 0.20
CA ARG A 186 -24.08 4.61 0.74
C ARG A 186 -24.43 3.65 -0.40
N ALA A 187 -24.28 2.36 -0.14
CA ALA A 187 -24.55 1.31 -1.13
C ALA A 187 -26.01 1.41 -1.67
N GLU A 188 -26.96 1.66 -0.77
CA GLU A 188 -28.38 1.80 -1.11
C GLU A 188 -28.68 2.92 -2.08
N ASP A 189 -27.91 4.04 -2.03
CA ASP A 189 -28.08 5.19 -2.93
C ASP A 189 -27.72 4.87 -4.39
N ILE A 190 -26.95 3.80 -4.61
CA ILE A 190 -26.56 3.30 -5.94
C ILE A 190 -27.16 1.91 -6.24
N GLY A 191 -28.19 1.51 -5.48
CA GLY A 191 -28.93 0.26 -5.71
C GLY A 191 -28.21 -1.00 -5.25
N LEU A 192 -27.20 -0.88 -4.38
CA LEU A 192 -26.45 -1.99 -3.81
C LEU A 192 -26.84 -2.25 -2.35
N THR A 193 -26.49 -3.42 -1.84
CA THR A 193 -26.67 -3.81 -0.43
C THR A 193 -25.39 -3.60 0.41
N GLY A 194 -24.23 -3.42 -0.26
CA GLY A 194 -22.91 -3.36 0.35
C GLY A 194 -22.37 -4.73 0.78
N ARG A 195 -22.94 -5.83 0.25
CA ARG A 195 -22.53 -7.21 0.50
C ARG A 195 -22.20 -7.97 -0.78
N GLU A 196 -22.30 -7.31 -1.91
CA GLU A 196 -22.06 -7.89 -3.22
C GLU A 196 -20.60 -8.35 -3.33
N LEU A 197 -20.43 -9.51 -3.97
CA LEU A 197 -19.11 -9.99 -4.38
C LEU A 197 -18.64 -9.23 -5.64
N PRO A 198 -17.32 -9.23 -5.94
CA PRO A 198 -16.78 -8.53 -7.11
C PRO A 198 -17.47 -8.89 -8.43
N GLU A 199 -17.83 -10.16 -8.62
CA GLU A 199 -18.53 -10.64 -9.82
C GLU A 199 -19.94 -10.04 -9.93
N GLU A 200 -20.63 -9.86 -8.81
CA GLU A 200 -21.97 -9.26 -8.77
C GLU A 200 -21.89 -7.77 -9.11
N VAL A 201 -20.92 -7.04 -8.52
CA VAL A 201 -20.69 -5.62 -8.83
C VAL A 201 -20.30 -5.42 -10.29
N ASN A 202 -19.47 -6.28 -10.85
CA ASN A 202 -19.02 -6.19 -12.24
C ASN A 202 -20.11 -6.56 -13.26
N SER A 203 -21.24 -7.12 -12.83
CA SER A 203 -22.39 -7.49 -13.69
C SER A 203 -23.40 -6.37 -13.85
N ILE A 204 -23.26 -5.28 -13.10
CA ILE A 204 -24.10 -4.08 -13.12
C ILE A 204 -23.48 -3.04 -14.05
#